data_235098565988d0b57f0cb07f9ea1db8a
#
_entry.id   235098565988d0b57f0cb07f9ea1db8a
#
_cell.length_a   1.000
_cell.length_b   1.000
_cell.length_c   1.000
_cell.angle_alpha   90.00
_cell.angle_beta   90.00
_cell.angle_gamma   90.00
#
_symmetry.space_group_name_H-M   'P 1'
#
loop_
_entity.id
_entity.type
_entity.pdbx_description
1 polymer ?
#
loop_
_entity_poly.entity_id
_entity_poly.type
_entity_poly.pdbx_seq_one_letter_code
_entity_poly.pdbx_strand_id
1 'polypeptide(L)'
;MHPAYAGWVSSSDPTLFPLPHELPGDKPFPFAAPAALSDVMAPDWACALGPAAQDLHRIAAGLQEERASGHTVLPAPENILRAFSRPLADVKVLLIGQDPYPTPGHAVGLSFSVDPAVRPLPRSLNNIYKELHADLGIPPSVHGDLSCWSDQGVLLLNRVLTVRAGSAGSHRKRGWEQITELAVRGVVARRLADGSRAPLVAVLWGNDARSIVPLLDDVPRIESAHPSPLSASRGFFGSRPFSRVNELLQQQGASPIDWRPARYGKENVL
;
A
#
# COMPACT_ATOMS: atom_id res chain seq x y z
N MET A 1 48.25 17.94 -51.37
CA MET A 1 49.09 17.46 -50.26
C MET A 1 48.26 17.35 -48.99
N HIS A 2 47.96 16.16 -48.55
CA HIS A 2 47.31 15.86 -47.27
C HIS A 2 48.36 15.84 -46.17
N PRO A 3 48.03 16.19 -44.93
CA PRO A 3 48.51 15.41 -43.78
C PRO A 3 47.36 14.90 -42.89
N ALA A 4 47.36 13.63 -42.75
CA ALA A 4 47.57 12.85 -41.55
C ALA A 4 46.57 12.99 -40.42
N TYR A 5 45.75 11.95 -40.31
CA TYR A 5 45.00 11.51 -39.13
C TYR A 5 45.96 11.17 -37.97
N ALA A 6 45.77 11.75 -36.82
CA ALA A 6 46.40 11.35 -35.58
C ALA A 6 45.36 10.83 -34.58
N GLY A 7 45.50 9.60 -34.28
CA GLY A 7 45.29 8.81 -33.06
C GLY A 7 44.20 9.22 -32.09
N TRP A 8 43.08 8.45 -32.04
CA TRP A 8 42.25 8.29 -30.86
C TRP A 8 42.96 7.39 -29.88
N VAL A 9 43.39 7.93 -28.75
CA VAL A 9 43.87 7.17 -27.60
C VAL A 9 42.65 6.75 -26.81
N SER A 10 42.39 5.45 -26.81
CA SER A 10 41.44 4.78 -25.91
C SER A 10 41.97 4.87 -24.47
N SER A 11 41.49 5.78 -23.67
CA SER A 11 41.63 5.71 -22.22
C SER A 11 40.42 4.98 -21.62
N SER A 12 40.53 3.68 -21.48
CA SER A 12 39.69 2.89 -20.59
C SER A 12 40.16 3.10 -19.16
N ASP A 13 39.66 4.15 -18.51
CA ASP A 13 39.78 4.32 -17.07
C ASP A 13 38.52 3.73 -16.43
N PRO A 14 38.58 2.61 -15.68
CA PRO A 14 37.45 1.95 -15.09
C PRO A 14 36.92 2.63 -13.82
N THR A 15 37.43 3.81 -13.46
CA THR A 15 37.09 4.51 -12.19
C THR A 15 36.11 5.66 -12.34
N LEU A 16 35.54 5.90 -13.55
CA LEU A 16 34.67 7.06 -13.82
C LEU A 16 33.18 6.80 -13.74
N PHE A 17 32.77 5.58 -13.47
CA PHE A 17 31.37 5.28 -13.12
C PHE A 17 31.35 4.75 -11.69
N PRO A 18 30.71 5.45 -10.74
CA PRO A 18 30.44 4.81 -9.46
C PRO A 18 29.67 3.51 -9.76
N LEU A 19 30.19 2.40 -9.21
CA LEU A 19 29.45 1.14 -9.22
C LEU A 19 28.01 1.42 -8.79
N PRO A 20 27.02 0.85 -9.46
CA PRO A 20 25.64 1.11 -9.10
C PRO A 20 25.48 0.81 -7.62
N HIS A 21 25.02 1.82 -6.86
CA HIS A 21 24.45 1.58 -5.54
C HIS A 21 23.60 0.32 -5.64
N GLU A 22 23.75 -0.59 -4.67
CA GLU A 22 22.96 -1.81 -4.53
C GLU A 22 21.54 -1.54 -5.04
N LEU A 23 21.16 -2.20 -6.11
CA LEU A 23 19.81 -2.06 -6.64
C LEU A 23 18.86 -2.38 -5.48
N PRO A 24 17.75 -1.65 -5.31
CA PRO A 24 16.78 -1.89 -4.23
C PRO A 24 16.31 -3.36 -4.14
N GLY A 25 16.73 -4.19 -5.10
CA GLY A 25 16.41 -5.59 -5.22
C GLY A 25 17.28 -6.59 -4.44
N ASP A 26 18.43 -6.22 -3.91
CA ASP A 26 19.36 -7.20 -3.30
C ASP A 26 19.09 -7.49 -1.81
N LYS A 27 18.27 -6.70 -1.15
CA LYS A 27 17.88 -6.97 0.23
C LYS A 27 16.98 -8.22 0.31
N PRO A 28 17.24 -9.14 1.26
CA PRO A 28 16.36 -10.27 1.49
C PRO A 28 14.96 -9.79 1.90
N PHE A 29 13.95 -10.60 1.62
CA PHE A 29 12.60 -10.30 2.11
C PHE A 29 12.59 -10.43 3.63
N PRO A 30 12.15 -9.38 4.38
CA PRO A 30 12.24 -9.37 5.84
C PRO A 30 11.39 -10.44 6.53
N PHE A 31 10.41 -11.01 5.82
CA PHE A 31 9.56 -12.11 6.30
C PHE A 31 9.96 -13.48 5.72
N ALA A 32 11.18 -13.59 5.13
CA ALA A 32 11.74 -14.89 4.77
C ALA A 32 12.17 -15.66 6.03
N ALA A 33 12.08 -17.00 5.98
CA ALA A 33 12.57 -17.82 7.08
C ALA A 33 14.07 -17.56 7.35
N PRO A 34 14.51 -17.50 8.60
CA PRO A 34 13.81 -17.80 9.86
C PRO A 34 13.25 -16.56 10.59
N ALA A 35 12.98 -15.44 9.93
CA ALA A 35 12.57 -14.20 10.55
C ALA A 35 11.26 -14.37 11.38
N ALA A 36 11.23 -13.76 12.57
CA ALA A 36 10.01 -13.67 13.36
C ALA A 36 9.10 -12.57 12.82
N LEU A 37 7.80 -12.79 12.77
CA LEU A 37 6.85 -11.78 12.28
C LEU A 37 6.87 -10.50 13.14
N SER A 38 7.18 -10.62 14.44
CA SER A 38 7.34 -9.47 15.35
C SER A 38 8.47 -8.51 14.98
N ASP A 39 9.41 -8.95 14.14
CA ASP A 39 10.52 -8.11 13.69
C ASP A 39 10.12 -7.20 12.51
N VAL A 40 9.00 -7.51 11.85
CA VAL A 40 8.59 -6.88 10.59
C VAL A 40 7.20 -6.26 10.60
N MET A 41 6.48 -6.40 11.71
CA MET A 41 5.15 -5.81 11.92
C MET A 41 4.88 -5.55 13.40
N ALA A 42 3.81 -4.83 13.72
CA ALA A 42 3.41 -4.62 15.11
C ALA A 42 3.07 -5.95 15.81
N PRO A 43 3.36 -6.08 17.12
CA PRO A 43 3.24 -7.37 17.85
C PRO A 43 1.85 -8.01 17.78
N ASP A 44 0.79 -7.22 17.81
CA ASP A 44 -0.58 -7.71 17.69
C ASP A 44 -0.91 -8.24 16.30
N TRP A 45 -0.33 -7.66 15.24
CA TRP A 45 -0.37 -8.21 13.90
C TRP A 45 0.43 -9.52 13.79
N ALA A 46 1.61 -9.58 14.40
CA ALA A 46 2.42 -10.81 14.43
C ALA A 46 1.64 -11.97 15.11
N CYS A 47 0.88 -11.67 16.17
CA CYS A 47 0.00 -12.63 16.80
C CYS A 47 -1.15 -13.05 15.86
N ALA A 48 -1.86 -12.08 15.26
CA ALA A 48 -3.01 -12.34 14.38
C ALA A 48 -2.62 -13.11 13.10
N LEU A 49 -1.45 -12.83 12.53
CA LEU A 49 -0.94 -13.47 11.31
C LEU A 49 -0.04 -14.67 11.58
N GLY A 50 0.25 -14.99 12.84
CA GLY A 50 1.07 -16.13 13.24
C GLY A 50 0.67 -17.46 12.57
N PRO A 51 -0.64 -17.79 12.47
CA PRO A 51 -1.08 -19.00 11.75
C PRO A 51 -0.65 -19.08 10.29
N ALA A 52 -0.38 -17.94 9.65
CA ALA A 52 0.04 -17.84 8.25
C ALA A 52 1.56 -17.64 8.07
N ALA A 53 2.37 -17.80 9.12
CA ALA A 53 3.83 -17.58 9.03
C ALA A 53 4.49 -18.46 7.96
N GLN A 54 4.10 -19.73 7.85
CA GLN A 54 4.63 -20.64 6.81
C GLN A 54 4.22 -20.22 5.39
N ASP A 55 3.02 -19.67 5.23
CA ASP A 55 2.57 -19.15 3.93
C ASP A 55 3.35 -17.89 3.55
N LEU A 56 3.64 -17.00 4.49
CA LEU A 56 4.50 -15.85 4.28
C LEU A 56 5.92 -16.27 3.87
N HIS A 57 6.51 -17.28 4.53
CA HIS A 57 7.81 -17.82 4.16
C HIS A 57 7.79 -18.42 2.74
N ARG A 58 6.72 -19.13 2.37
CA ARG A 58 6.56 -19.70 1.02
C ARG A 58 6.44 -18.60 -0.04
N ILE A 59 5.68 -17.55 0.25
CA ILE A 59 5.59 -16.39 -0.64
C ILE A 59 6.96 -15.74 -0.80
N ALA A 60 7.71 -15.52 0.29
CA ALA A 60 9.05 -14.94 0.24
C ALA A 60 9.99 -15.75 -0.65
N ALA A 61 9.98 -17.10 -0.53
CA ALA A 61 10.78 -17.99 -1.37
C ALA A 61 10.44 -17.83 -2.86
N GLY A 62 9.15 -17.83 -3.22
CA GLY A 62 8.72 -17.65 -4.61
C GLY A 62 9.06 -16.26 -5.17
N LEU A 63 9.02 -15.21 -4.34
CA LEU A 63 9.46 -13.87 -4.74
C LEU A 63 10.99 -13.81 -4.93
N GLN A 64 11.76 -14.54 -4.13
CA GLN A 64 13.21 -14.64 -4.26
C GLN A 64 13.60 -15.36 -5.57
N GLU A 65 12.92 -16.44 -5.92
CA GLU A 65 13.09 -17.14 -7.20
C GLU A 65 12.77 -16.24 -8.40
N GLU A 66 11.71 -15.44 -8.29
CA GLU A 66 11.34 -14.48 -9.33
C GLU A 66 12.41 -13.39 -9.52
N ARG A 67 12.99 -12.89 -8.42
CA ARG A 67 14.12 -11.95 -8.47
C ARG A 67 15.37 -12.59 -9.07
N ALA A 68 15.70 -13.82 -8.67
CA ALA A 68 16.82 -14.58 -9.24
C ALA A 68 16.66 -14.83 -10.74
N SER A 69 15.41 -14.85 -11.23
CA SER A 69 15.09 -14.93 -12.67
C SER A 69 15.15 -13.57 -13.39
N GLY A 70 15.66 -12.51 -12.74
CA GLY A 70 15.86 -11.19 -13.33
C GLY A 70 14.63 -10.28 -13.31
N HIS A 71 13.58 -10.63 -12.56
CA HIS A 71 12.39 -9.80 -12.44
C HIS A 71 12.44 -8.88 -11.22
N THR A 72 12.01 -7.64 -11.39
CA THR A 72 11.86 -6.71 -10.28
C THR A 72 10.52 -6.89 -9.59
N VAL A 73 10.54 -7.15 -8.27
CA VAL A 73 9.36 -7.23 -7.40
C VAL A 73 9.16 -5.89 -6.68
N LEU A 74 7.93 -5.41 -6.66
CA LEU A 74 7.51 -4.18 -5.99
C LEU A 74 6.46 -4.49 -4.91
N PRO A 75 6.40 -3.67 -3.85
CA PRO A 75 7.31 -2.60 -3.45
C PRO A 75 8.69 -3.12 -3.02
N ALA A 76 9.58 -2.22 -2.58
CA ALA A 76 10.84 -2.60 -1.95
C ALA A 76 10.58 -3.53 -0.76
N PRO A 77 11.47 -4.50 -0.45
CA PRO A 77 11.24 -5.55 0.53
C PRO A 77 10.77 -5.04 1.90
N GLU A 78 11.36 -3.97 2.39
CA GLU A 78 11.03 -3.33 3.66
C GLU A 78 9.63 -2.71 3.72
N ASN A 79 9.01 -2.46 2.57
CA ASN A 79 7.69 -1.86 2.44
C ASN A 79 6.57 -2.88 2.23
N ILE A 80 6.86 -4.15 1.96
CA ILE A 80 5.83 -5.15 1.60
C ILE A 80 4.77 -5.29 2.71
N LEU A 81 5.23 -5.35 3.96
CA LEU A 81 4.35 -5.51 5.14
C LEU A 81 4.06 -4.19 5.86
N ARG A 82 4.35 -3.03 5.26
CA ARG A 82 4.21 -1.72 5.88
C ARG A 82 2.79 -1.41 6.38
N ALA A 83 1.76 -1.94 5.73
CA ALA A 83 0.37 -1.80 6.19
C ALA A 83 0.16 -2.34 7.62
N PHE A 84 1.01 -3.25 8.07
CA PHE A 84 0.97 -3.86 9.41
C PHE A 84 1.94 -3.22 10.42
N SER A 85 2.52 -2.06 10.11
CA SER A 85 3.47 -1.38 10.99
C SER A 85 2.81 -0.63 12.16
N ARG A 86 1.54 -0.25 12.03
CA ARG A 86 0.74 0.36 13.12
C ARG A 86 -0.05 -0.73 13.85
N PRO A 87 -0.34 -0.57 15.16
CA PRO A 87 -1.05 -1.59 15.91
C PRO A 87 -2.40 -1.97 15.27
N LEU A 88 -2.70 -3.26 15.25
CA LEU A 88 -4.00 -3.78 14.85
C LEU A 88 -5.11 -3.20 15.73
N ALA A 89 -4.82 -3.01 17.02
CA ALA A 89 -5.74 -2.43 17.99
C ALA A 89 -6.25 -1.03 17.60
N ASP A 90 -5.43 -0.25 16.92
CA ASP A 90 -5.74 1.14 16.53
C ASP A 90 -6.57 1.25 15.25
N VAL A 91 -6.75 0.16 14.50
CA VAL A 91 -7.46 0.19 13.22
C VAL A 91 -8.93 0.51 13.43
N LYS A 92 -9.43 1.57 12.82
CA LYS A 92 -10.85 1.95 12.84
C LYS A 92 -11.46 2.16 11.46
N VAL A 93 -10.62 2.17 10.41
CA VAL A 93 -11.07 2.16 9.02
C VAL A 93 -10.29 1.12 8.25
N LEU A 94 -10.98 0.28 7.50
CA LEU A 94 -10.40 -0.71 6.61
C LEU A 94 -10.61 -0.24 5.16
N LEU A 95 -9.56 0.28 4.52
CA LEU A 95 -9.59 0.71 3.15
C LEU A 95 -8.83 -0.30 2.28
N ILE A 96 -9.57 -1.01 1.42
CA ILE A 96 -9.03 -2.11 0.63
C ILE A 96 -8.71 -1.67 -0.80
N GLY A 97 -7.44 -1.87 -1.19
CA GLY A 97 -6.95 -1.79 -2.55
C GLY A 97 -6.82 -3.17 -3.20
N GLN A 98 -6.41 -3.18 -4.47
CA GLN A 98 -6.25 -4.40 -5.26
C GLN A 98 -4.83 -4.98 -5.11
N ASP A 99 -3.85 -4.33 -5.72
CA ASP A 99 -2.43 -4.67 -5.74
C ASP A 99 -1.59 -3.39 -5.79
N PRO A 100 -0.27 -3.46 -5.53
CA PRO A 100 0.59 -2.30 -5.59
C PRO A 100 0.70 -1.71 -7.00
N TYR A 101 1.04 -0.44 -7.10
CA TYR A 101 1.37 0.18 -8.38
C TYR A 101 2.54 -0.55 -9.04
N PRO A 102 2.42 -0.97 -10.32
CA PRO A 102 3.46 -1.72 -11.02
C PRO A 102 4.60 -0.83 -11.53
N THR A 103 4.49 0.49 -11.41
CA THR A 103 5.54 1.42 -11.82
C THR A 103 6.64 1.46 -10.75
N PRO A 104 7.92 1.23 -11.08
CA PRO A 104 9.03 1.38 -10.14
C PRO A 104 9.01 2.73 -9.42
N GLY A 105 9.31 2.72 -8.11
CA GLY A 105 9.32 3.91 -7.27
C GLY A 105 7.94 4.39 -6.78
N HIS A 106 6.83 3.82 -7.26
CA HIS A 106 5.49 4.24 -6.83
C HIS A 106 5.02 3.51 -5.57
N ALA A 107 5.10 2.19 -5.55
CA ALA A 107 4.55 1.37 -4.47
C ALA A 107 5.36 1.53 -3.18
N VAL A 108 4.67 1.87 -2.09
CA VAL A 108 5.25 2.10 -0.75
C VAL A 108 4.64 1.19 0.33
N GLY A 109 3.95 0.10 -0.05
CA GLY A 109 3.35 -0.86 0.88
C GLY A 109 2.04 -0.43 1.53
N LEU A 110 1.50 0.73 1.17
CA LEU A 110 0.19 1.22 1.58
C LEU A 110 -0.70 1.37 0.34
N SER A 111 -1.93 0.87 0.38
CA SER A 111 -2.85 0.95 -0.76
C SER A 111 -3.08 2.41 -1.18
N PHE A 112 -3.10 2.68 -2.49
CA PHE A 112 -3.26 3.99 -3.12
C PHE A 112 -2.17 5.03 -2.82
N SER A 113 -1.32 4.82 -1.82
CA SER A 113 -0.22 5.71 -1.45
C SER A 113 0.98 5.55 -2.38
N VAL A 114 1.71 6.62 -2.60
CA VAL A 114 3.00 6.61 -3.30
C VAL A 114 4.03 7.44 -2.53
N ASP A 115 5.30 7.27 -2.87
CA ASP A 115 6.37 8.09 -2.32
C ASP A 115 6.08 9.60 -2.52
N PRO A 116 6.38 10.46 -1.54
CA PRO A 116 6.11 11.91 -1.62
C PRO A 116 6.74 12.59 -2.84
N ALA A 117 7.83 12.05 -3.39
CA ALA A 117 8.53 12.60 -4.55
C ALA A 117 7.90 12.21 -5.89
N VAL A 118 6.99 11.23 -5.93
CA VAL A 118 6.38 10.75 -7.18
C VAL A 118 5.63 11.85 -7.91
N ARG A 119 6.03 12.11 -9.14
CA ARG A 119 5.38 13.02 -10.09
C ARG A 119 5.42 12.44 -11.52
N PRO A 120 4.33 12.53 -12.28
CA PRO A 120 2.98 12.94 -11.86
C PRO A 120 2.34 11.91 -10.91
N LEU A 121 1.35 12.34 -10.14
CA LEU A 121 0.59 11.42 -9.27
C LEU A 121 -0.19 10.39 -10.09
N PRO A 122 -0.35 9.15 -9.59
CA PRO A 122 -1.20 8.14 -10.21
C PRO A 122 -2.63 8.66 -10.45
N ARG A 123 -3.21 8.29 -11.59
CA ARG A 123 -4.54 8.78 -11.97
C ARG A 123 -5.64 8.41 -10.97
N SER A 124 -5.57 7.22 -10.35
CA SER A 124 -6.51 6.82 -9.31
C SER A 124 -6.39 7.69 -8.07
N LEU A 125 -5.17 8.05 -7.64
CA LEU A 125 -4.95 8.93 -6.51
C LEU A 125 -5.43 10.36 -6.80
N ASN A 126 -5.21 10.87 -8.01
CA ASN A 126 -5.79 12.15 -8.43
C ASN A 126 -7.33 12.13 -8.34
N ASN A 127 -7.98 11.02 -8.69
CA ASN A 127 -9.42 10.90 -8.57
C ASN A 127 -9.87 10.82 -7.09
N ILE A 128 -9.09 10.16 -6.23
CA ILE A 128 -9.32 10.16 -4.78
C ILE A 128 -9.29 11.60 -4.24
N TYR A 129 -8.29 12.40 -4.62
CA TYR A 129 -8.20 13.80 -4.19
C TYR A 129 -9.31 14.69 -4.76
N LYS A 130 -9.78 14.43 -5.98
CA LYS A 130 -10.96 15.13 -6.54
C LYS A 130 -12.22 14.84 -5.73
N GLU A 131 -12.44 13.58 -5.37
CA GLU A 131 -13.58 13.19 -4.56
C GLU A 131 -13.45 13.73 -3.13
N LEU A 132 -12.25 13.71 -2.54
CA LEU A 132 -11.97 14.30 -1.24
C LEU A 132 -12.30 15.80 -1.20
N HIS A 133 -11.94 16.52 -2.26
CA HIS A 133 -12.28 17.93 -2.40
C HIS A 133 -13.79 18.15 -2.55
N ALA A 134 -14.45 17.35 -3.37
CA ALA A 134 -15.90 17.45 -3.57
C ALA A 134 -16.69 17.09 -2.29
N ASP A 135 -16.22 16.14 -1.50
CA ASP A 135 -16.89 15.64 -0.29
C ASP A 135 -16.65 16.56 0.92
N LEU A 136 -15.42 17.00 1.14
CA LEU A 136 -15.00 17.72 2.36
C LEU A 136 -14.40 19.11 2.13
N GLY A 137 -14.29 19.57 0.88
CA GLY A 137 -13.67 20.87 0.56
C GLY A 137 -12.14 20.88 0.77
N ILE A 138 -11.50 19.73 1.03
CA ILE A 138 -10.07 19.64 1.25
C ILE A 138 -9.34 19.80 -0.09
N PRO A 139 -8.42 20.78 -0.24
CA PRO A 139 -7.70 20.99 -1.48
C PRO A 139 -6.86 19.75 -1.86
N PRO A 140 -6.76 19.43 -3.17
CA PRO A 140 -5.88 18.35 -3.63
C PRO A 140 -4.43 18.56 -3.19
N SER A 141 -3.79 17.48 -2.74
CA SER A 141 -2.37 17.50 -2.37
C SER A 141 -1.47 17.48 -3.59
N VAL A 142 -0.28 18.08 -3.44
CA VAL A 142 0.79 18.01 -4.43
C VAL A 142 1.60 16.73 -4.34
N HIS A 143 1.48 15.95 -3.27
CA HIS A 143 2.16 14.67 -3.06
C HIS A 143 1.15 13.54 -2.83
N GLY A 144 1.62 12.30 -2.99
CA GLY A 144 0.76 11.10 -2.91
C GLY A 144 0.95 10.26 -1.66
N ASP A 145 1.62 10.77 -0.64
CA ASP A 145 1.79 10.04 0.62
C ASP A 145 0.53 10.15 1.49
N LEU A 146 -0.02 8.99 1.83
CA LEU A 146 -1.20 8.82 2.68
C LEU A 146 -0.87 8.26 4.08
N SER A 147 0.41 8.27 4.48
CA SER A 147 0.84 7.74 5.80
C SER A 147 0.10 8.39 6.96
N CYS A 148 -0.24 9.69 6.85
CA CYS A 148 -1.01 10.41 7.86
C CYS A 148 -2.42 9.83 8.10
N TRP A 149 -3.01 9.16 7.13
CA TRP A 149 -4.25 8.42 7.33
C TRP A 149 -3.99 7.13 8.13
N SER A 150 -2.92 6.41 7.77
CA SER A 150 -2.50 5.20 8.51
C SER A 150 -2.20 5.51 9.98
N ASP A 151 -1.56 6.67 10.27
CA ASP A 151 -1.25 7.12 11.62
C ASP A 151 -2.50 7.38 12.48
N GLN A 152 -3.66 7.52 11.86
CA GLN A 152 -4.95 7.73 12.52
C GLN A 152 -5.81 6.47 12.61
N GLY A 153 -5.27 5.31 12.21
CA GLY A 153 -5.98 4.03 12.25
C GLY A 153 -6.72 3.68 10.96
N VAL A 154 -6.34 4.25 9.82
CA VAL A 154 -6.79 3.77 8.52
C VAL A 154 -5.84 2.67 8.04
N LEU A 155 -6.30 1.43 8.01
CA LEU A 155 -5.56 0.32 7.42
C LEU A 155 -5.66 0.40 5.89
N LEU A 156 -4.60 0.90 5.27
CA LEU A 156 -4.44 1.01 3.82
C LEU A 156 -3.89 -0.31 3.26
N LEU A 157 -4.76 -1.29 3.06
CA LEU A 157 -4.38 -2.67 2.75
C LEU A 157 -4.74 -3.04 1.30
N ASN A 158 -3.77 -3.54 0.53
CA ASN A 158 -4.04 -4.22 -0.73
C ASN A 158 -4.42 -5.69 -0.50
N ARG A 159 -5.24 -6.28 -1.40
CA ARG A 159 -5.54 -7.72 -1.39
C ARG A 159 -4.31 -8.55 -1.73
N VAL A 160 -3.43 -8.03 -2.57
CA VAL A 160 -2.15 -8.63 -2.99
C VAL A 160 -1.05 -7.63 -2.65
N LEU A 161 -0.02 -8.04 -1.87
CA LEU A 161 0.95 -7.09 -1.32
C LEU A 161 2.18 -6.87 -2.19
N THR A 162 2.33 -7.63 -3.25
CA THR A 162 3.45 -7.49 -4.19
C THR A 162 2.99 -7.52 -5.64
N VAL A 163 3.83 -7.04 -6.54
CA VAL A 163 3.59 -7.07 -7.99
C VAL A 163 4.93 -7.12 -8.73
N ARG A 164 4.99 -7.73 -9.91
CA ARG A 164 6.11 -7.58 -10.83
C ARG A 164 6.09 -6.21 -11.47
N ALA A 165 7.24 -5.55 -11.54
CA ALA A 165 7.36 -4.26 -12.22
C ALA A 165 6.78 -4.32 -13.65
N GLY A 166 5.96 -3.34 -14.01
CA GLY A 166 5.29 -3.25 -15.30
C GLY A 166 4.09 -4.19 -15.51
N SER A 167 3.76 -5.08 -14.57
CA SER A 167 2.77 -6.17 -14.76
C SER A 167 1.71 -6.18 -13.66
N ALA A 168 0.71 -5.29 -13.75
CA ALA A 168 -0.39 -5.25 -12.77
C ALA A 168 -1.07 -6.62 -12.62
N GLY A 169 -1.39 -6.99 -11.39
CA GLY A 169 -2.05 -8.26 -11.08
C GLY A 169 -1.18 -9.51 -11.19
N SER A 170 0.12 -9.39 -11.47
CA SER A 170 1.02 -10.53 -11.72
C SER A 170 1.19 -11.48 -10.53
N HIS A 171 0.91 -11.04 -9.30
CA HIS A 171 1.02 -11.85 -8.08
C HIS A 171 -0.32 -12.27 -7.50
N ARG A 172 -1.42 -12.09 -8.24
CA ARG A 172 -2.73 -12.66 -7.87
C ARG A 172 -2.64 -14.19 -7.76
N LYS A 173 -3.38 -14.76 -6.81
CA LYS A 173 -3.45 -16.21 -6.55
C LYS A 173 -2.10 -16.84 -6.18
N ARG A 174 -1.17 -16.05 -5.64
CA ARG A 174 0.11 -16.54 -5.11
C ARG A 174 0.15 -16.63 -3.58
N GLY A 175 -1.02 -16.60 -2.92
CA GLY A 175 -1.15 -16.77 -1.47
C GLY A 175 -1.40 -15.48 -0.69
N TRP A 176 -1.20 -14.30 -1.28
CA TRP A 176 -1.42 -13.03 -0.58
C TRP A 176 -2.87 -12.85 -0.12
N GLU A 177 -3.83 -13.31 -0.93
CA GLU A 177 -5.25 -13.18 -0.62
C GLU A 177 -5.62 -13.87 0.69
N GLN A 178 -5.01 -15.01 1.01
CA GLN A 178 -5.21 -15.74 2.27
C GLN A 178 -4.63 -14.97 3.47
N ILE A 179 -3.42 -14.39 3.29
CA ILE A 179 -2.79 -13.55 4.32
C ILE A 179 -3.65 -12.32 4.63
N THR A 180 -4.09 -11.61 3.60
CA THR A 180 -4.91 -10.39 3.76
C THR A 180 -6.32 -10.70 4.22
N GLU A 181 -6.88 -11.88 3.91
CA GLU A 181 -8.12 -12.38 4.48
C GLU A 181 -7.99 -12.59 6.01
N LEU A 182 -6.90 -13.25 6.44
CA LEU A 182 -6.63 -13.44 7.87
C LEU A 182 -6.47 -12.09 8.59
N ALA A 183 -5.80 -11.12 7.95
CA ALA A 183 -5.70 -9.77 8.48
C ALA A 183 -7.07 -9.09 8.65
N VAL A 184 -7.95 -9.18 7.64
CA VAL A 184 -9.33 -8.67 7.73
C VAL A 184 -10.09 -9.33 8.87
N ARG A 185 -10.01 -10.66 9.01
CA ARG A 185 -10.63 -11.41 10.12
C ARG A 185 -10.11 -10.93 11.47
N GLY A 186 -8.81 -10.68 11.61
CA GLY A 186 -8.21 -10.13 12.82
C GLY A 186 -8.78 -8.75 13.19
N VAL A 187 -8.95 -7.87 12.21
CA VAL A 187 -9.55 -6.53 12.41
C VAL A 187 -11.03 -6.65 12.83
N VAL A 188 -11.81 -7.49 12.17
CA VAL A 188 -13.25 -7.69 12.44
C VAL A 188 -13.50 -8.35 13.80
N ALA A 189 -12.58 -9.23 14.22
CA ALA A 189 -12.70 -9.97 15.50
C ALA A 189 -12.41 -9.10 16.73
N ARG A 190 -11.91 -7.88 16.59
CA ARG A 190 -11.54 -7.01 17.71
C ARG A 190 -12.73 -6.70 18.61
N ARG A 191 -12.45 -6.68 19.91
CA ARG A 191 -13.42 -6.32 20.95
C ARG A 191 -12.82 -5.28 21.88
N LEU A 192 -13.67 -4.43 22.43
CA LEU A 192 -13.32 -3.54 23.54
C LEU A 192 -13.29 -4.30 24.87
N ALA A 193 -12.82 -3.66 25.92
CA ALA A 193 -12.72 -4.26 27.24
C ALA A 193 -14.08 -4.72 27.81
N ASP A 194 -15.17 -4.08 27.38
CA ASP A 194 -16.55 -4.43 27.75
C ASP A 194 -17.14 -5.59 26.91
N GLY A 195 -16.36 -6.16 25.99
CA GLY A 195 -16.78 -7.22 25.08
C GLY A 195 -17.52 -6.74 23.82
N SER A 196 -17.85 -5.46 23.73
CA SER A 196 -18.47 -4.88 22.53
C SER A 196 -17.50 -4.88 21.34
N ARG A 197 -18.01 -4.77 20.12
CA ARG A 197 -17.18 -4.66 18.91
C ARG A 197 -16.39 -3.35 18.96
N ALA A 198 -15.09 -3.42 18.65
CA ALA A 198 -14.31 -2.23 18.45
C ALA A 198 -14.81 -1.46 17.20
N PRO A 199 -14.85 -0.12 17.23
CA PRO A 199 -15.29 0.68 16.09
C PRO A 199 -14.54 0.33 14.82
N LEU A 200 -15.29 0.13 13.72
CA LEU A 200 -14.72 -0.22 12.43
C LEU A 200 -15.68 0.21 11.30
N VAL A 201 -15.13 0.79 10.24
CA VAL A 201 -15.83 1.07 8.98
C VAL A 201 -15.00 0.53 7.82
N ALA A 202 -15.61 -0.20 6.90
CA ALA A 202 -14.95 -0.69 5.70
C ALA A 202 -15.22 0.21 4.49
N VAL A 203 -14.18 0.52 3.71
CA VAL A 203 -14.26 1.26 2.45
C VAL A 203 -13.80 0.34 1.32
N LEU A 204 -14.72 0.03 0.41
CA LEU A 204 -14.53 -0.99 -0.63
C LEU A 204 -14.68 -0.35 -2.02
N TRP A 205 -13.56 -0.07 -2.65
CA TRP A 205 -13.51 0.54 -3.99
C TRP A 205 -13.26 -0.49 -5.08
N GLY A 206 -14.32 -0.86 -5.79
CA GLY A 206 -14.27 -1.82 -6.89
C GLY A 206 -14.45 -3.27 -6.45
N ASN A 207 -14.48 -4.17 -7.45
CA ASN A 207 -14.86 -5.57 -7.23
C ASN A 207 -13.84 -6.37 -6.42
N ASP A 208 -12.53 -6.09 -6.59
CA ASP A 208 -11.50 -6.79 -5.81
C ASP A 208 -11.63 -6.47 -4.32
N ALA A 209 -11.90 -5.20 -3.97
CA ALA A 209 -12.17 -4.82 -2.58
C ALA A 209 -13.45 -5.46 -2.04
N ARG A 210 -14.51 -5.53 -2.85
CA ARG A 210 -15.78 -6.17 -2.46
C ARG A 210 -15.67 -7.67 -2.20
N SER A 211 -14.60 -8.33 -2.67
CA SER A 211 -14.39 -9.75 -2.39
C SER A 211 -14.30 -10.10 -0.90
N ILE A 212 -14.03 -9.11 -0.03
CA ILE A 212 -13.98 -9.32 1.42
C ILE A 212 -15.34 -9.16 2.12
N VAL A 213 -16.41 -8.78 1.42
CA VAL A 213 -17.75 -8.56 2.03
C VAL A 213 -18.18 -9.75 2.89
N PRO A 214 -17.98 -11.02 2.49
CA PRO A 214 -18.33 -12.16 3.32
C PRO A 214 -17.59 -12.27 4.66
N LEU A 215 -16.51 -11.49 4.86
CA LEU A 215 -15.69 -11.48 6.08
C LEU A 215 -16.10 -10.36 7.04
N LEU A 216 -16.94 -9.42 6.60
CA LEU A 216 -17.20 -8.19 7.34
C LEU A 216 -18.37 -8.31 8.32
N ASP A 217 -19.15 -9.39 8.25
CA ASP A 217 -20.38 -9.55 9.03
C ASP A 217 -21.28 -8.30 8.96
N ASP A 218 -21.54 -7.68 10.11
CA ASP A 218 -22.32 -6.46 10.29
C ASP A 218 -21.47 -5.17 10.37
N VAL A 219 -20.17 -5.22 9.97
CA VAL A 219 -19.32 -4.02 9.88
C VAL A 219 -19.93 -3.03 8.88
N PRO A 220 -20.22 -1.78 9.29
CA PRO A 220 -20.65 -0.75 8.37
C PRO A 220 -19.66 -0.57 7.22
N ARG A 221 -20.19 -0.49 6.00
CA ARG A 221 -19.32 -0.38 4.81
C ARG A 221 -19.82 0.64 3.81
N ILE A 222 -18.88 1.21 3.09
CA ILE A 222 -19.10 2.14 2.00
C ILE A 222 -18.53 1.52 0.74
N GLU A 223 -19.41 1.20 -0.19
CA GLU A 223 -19.06 0.57 -1.45
C GLU A 223 -19.23 1.56 -2.60
N SER A 224 -18.27 1.59 -3.52
CA SER A 224 -18.35 2.36 -4.76
C SER A 224 -17.57 1.69 -5.89
N ALA A 225 -17.59 2.29 -7.08
CA ALA A 225 -16.67 1.92 -8.15
C ALA A 225 -15.23 2.21 -7.75
N HIS A 226 -14.26 1.58 -8.42
CA HIS A 226 -12.84 1.86 -8.19
C HIS A 226 -12.47 3.28 -8.68
N PRO A 227 -11.55 4.00 -8.01
CA PRO A 227 -11.13 5.37 -8.40
C PRO A 227 -10.31 5.43 -9.70
N SER A 228 -10.06 4.32 -10.39
CA SER A 228 -9.36 4.33 -11.67
C SER A 228 -10.10 5.14 -12.72
N PRO A 229 -9.40 5.75 -13.71
CA PRO A 229 -10.05 6.48 -14.80
C PRO A 229 -11.10 5.66 -15.57
N LEU A 230 -10.95 4.32 -15.60
CA LEU A 230 -11.86 3.42 -16.31
C LEU A 230 -13.21 3.27 -15.61
N SER A 231 -13.33 3.61 -14.32
CA SER A 231 -14.51 3.33 -13.52
C SER A 231 -14.97 4.48 -12.61
N ALA A 232 -14.14 5.50 -12.38
CA ALA A 232 -14.45 6.55 -11.42
C ALA A 232 -15.78 7.28 -11.71
N SER A 233 -16.11 7.52 -12.99
CA SER A 233 -17.38 8.12 -13.42
C SER A 233 -18.60 7.21 -13.25
N ARG A 234 -18.39 5.93 -12.93
CA ARG A 234 -19.47 4.94 -12.76
C ARG A 234 -19.87 4.74 -11.29
N GLY A 235 -19.74 5.79 -10.45
CA GLY A 235 -20.19 5.78 -9.07
C GLY A 235 -19.08 5.84 -8.01
N PHE A 236 -17.84 6.18 -8.36
CA PHE A 236 -16.84 6.61 -7.39
C PHE A 236 -17.03 8.09 -7.07
N PHE A 237 -17.09 8.96 -8.11
CA PHE A 237 -17.38 10.37 -7.92
C PHE A 237 -18.80 10.55 -7.38
N GLY A 238 -18.93 11.36 -6.33
CA GLY A 238 -20.18 11.61 -5.62
C GLY A 238 -20.56 10.53 -4.59
N SER A 239 -19.70 9.50 -4.37
CA SER A 239 -19.94 8.48 -3.35
C SER A 239 -19.74 8.97 -1.93
N ARG A 240 -19.04 10.13 -1.75
CA ARG A 240 -18.78 10.80 -0.49
C ARG A 240 -18.23 9.88 0.61
N PRO A 241 -17.16 9.13 0.32
CA PRO A 241 -16.71 8.09 1.24
C PRO A 241 -16.13 8.68 2.53
N PHE A 242 -15.51 9.85 2.48
CA PHE A 242 -14.76 10.44 3.59
C PHE A 242 -15.67 10.99 4.68
N SER A 243 -16.69 11.78 4.31
CA SER A 243 -17.71 12.28 5.26
C SER A 243 -18.49 11.12 5.86
N ARG A 244 -18.93 10.15 5.04
CA ARG A 244 -19.69 8.98 5.48
C ARG A 244 -18.89 8.07 6.43
N VAL A 245 -17.58 7.88 6.21
CA VAL A 245 -16.71 7.18 7.17
C VAL A 245 -16.74 7.88 8.51
N ASN A 246 -16.58 9.21 8.53
CA ASN A 246 -16.55 9.98 9.77
C ASN A 246 -17.90 9.93 10.50
N GLU A 247 -19.01 10.02 9.77
CA GLU A 247 -20.36 9.84 10.34
C GLU A 247 -20.53 8.47 11.00
N LEU A 248 -20.12 7.39 10.33
CA LEU A 248 -20.21 6.02 10.85
C LEU A 248 -19.27 5.78 12.04
N LEU A 249 -18.07 6.38 12.07
CA LEU A 249 -17.17 6.31 13.21
C LEU A 249 -17.76 7.04 14.43
N GLN A 250 -18.33 8.23 14.25
CA GLN A 250 -18.98 8.99 15.32
C GLN A 250 -20.18 8.25 15.90
N GLN A 251 -21.00 7.58 15.06
CA GLN A 251 -22.11 6.74 15.51
C GLN A 251 -21.63 5.56 16.39
N GLN A 252 -20.40 5.10 16.17
CA GLN A 252 -19.75 4.06 16.99
C GLN A 252 -18.96 4.62 18.18
N GLY A 253 -19.04 5.92 18.46
CA GLY A 253 -18.31 6.58 19.55
C GLY A 253 -16.81 6.77 19.29
N ALA A 254 -16.34 6.59 18.05
CA ALA A 254 -14.94 6.79 17.68
C ALA A 254 -14.66 8.18 17.12
N SER A 255 -13.40 8.62 17.27
CA SER A 255 -12.94 9.89 16.69
C SER A 255 -12.94 9.83 15.17
N PRO A 256 -13.35 10.90 14.47
CA PRO A 256 -13.27 10.99 13.02
C PRO A 256 -11.82 10.95 12.53
N ILE A 257 -11.64 10.68 11.24
CA ILE A 257 -10.36 10.80 10.53
C ILE A 257 -10.21 12.23 10.00
N ASP A 258 -9.06 12.83 10.23
CA ASP A 258 -8.63 13.99 9.47
C ASP A 258 -8.04 13.53 8.13
N TRP A 259 -8.82 13.70 7.07
CA TRP A 259 -8.45 13.24 5.73
C TRP A 259 -7.47 14.18 5.01
N ARG A 260 -7.03 15.28 5.64
CA ARG A 260 -6.03 16.18 5.03
C ARG A 260 -4.71 15.46 4.88
N PRO A 261 -4.14 15.38 3.66
CA PRO A 261 -2.78 14.88 3.49
C PRO A 261 -1.78 15.73 4.29
N ALA A 262 -0.70 15.13 4.76
CA ALA A 262 0.36 15.82 5.47
C ALA A 262 0.87 17.02 4.67
N ARG A 263 1.25 18.11 5.35
CA ARG A 263 1.92 19.23 4.71
C ARG A 263 3.41 18.99 4.79
N TYR A 264 4.04 18.65 3.68
CA TYR A 264 5.50 18.71 3.58
C TYR A 264 5.88 20.17 3.36
N GLY A 265 6.67 20.74 4.28
CA GLY A 265 7.22 22.10 4.12
C GLY A 265 8.06 22.17 2.84
N LYS A 266 8.21 23.37 2.27
CA LYS A 266 9.02 23.61 1.07
C LYS A 266 10.51 23.27 1.24
N GLU A 267 10.95 22.92 2.45
CA GLU A 267 12.35 22.69 2.81
C GLU A 267 12.84 21.24 2.63
N ASN A 268 11.95 20.29 2.34
CA ASN A 268 12.32 18.85 2.20
C ASN A 268 12.14 18.30 0.78
N VAL A 269 12.13 19.15 -0.23
CA VAL A 269 12.09 18.74 -1.64
C VAL A 269 13.31 19.32 -2.35
N LEU A 270 14.49 18.82 -1.98
CA LEU A 270 15.74 18.96 -2.75
C LEU A 270 16.27 17.59 -3.09
#